data_d13dc10597947ee29a0cac6a92d7d345
#
_entry.id   d13dc10597947ee29a0cac6a92d7d345
#
_cell.length_a   1.000
_cell.length_b   1.000
_cell.length_c   1.000
_cell.angle_alpha   90.00
_cell.angle_beta   90.00
_cell.angle_gamma   90.00
#
_symmetry.space_group_name_H-M   'P 1'
#
loop_
_entity.id
_entity.type
_entity.pdbx_description
1 polymer ?
#
loop_
_entity_poly.entity_id
_entity_poly.type
_entity_poly.pdbx_seq_one_letter_code
_entity_poly.pdbx_strand_id
1 'polypeptide(L)' 'MDLDLRKVRYFVVLAEELNYRRAAERLYVAQPVLTRQIRSLERDLTAQLFERGRAGTRLTDAGRPARRRRAGRRG' A
#
# COMPACT_ATOMS: atom_id res chain seq x y z
N MET A 1 1.42 15.01 -12.41
CA MET A 1 1.73 13.57 -12.30
C MET A 1 0.48 12.75 -12.53
N ASP A 2 0.57 11.79 -13.41
CA ASP A 2 -0.56 10.94 -13.69
C ASP A 2 -0.59 9.79 -12.71
N LEU A 3 -1.67 9.67 -11.98
CA LEU A 3 -1.86 8.51 -11.14
C LEU A 3 -2.59 7.45 -11.93
N ASP A 4 -2.04 6.26 -11.90
CA ASP A 4 -2.70 5.11 -12.50
C ASP A 4 -3.70 4.58 -11.47
N LEU A 5 -4.97 4.74 -11.77
CA LEU A 5 -6.02 4.34 -10.83
C LEU A 5 -5.99 2.86 -10.51
N ARG A 6 -5.47 2.03 -11.43
CA ARG A 6 -5.31 0.61 -11.15
C ARG A 6 -4.30 0.40 -10.02
N LYS A 7 -3.19 1.13 -10.05
CA LYS A 7 -2.20 1.03 -8.98
C LYS A 7 -2.77 1.51 -7.66
N VAL A 8 -3.57 2.56 -7.70
CA VAL A 8 -4.22 3.08 -6.48
C VAL A 8 -5.16 2.02 -5.91
N ARG A 9 -5.93 1.36 -6.77
CA ARG A 9 -6.82 0.29 -6.32
C ARG A 9 -6.04 -0.84 -5.68
N TYR A 10 -4.92 -1.23 -6.28
CA TYR A 10 -4.08 -2.28 -5.72
C TYR A 10 -3.56 -1.87 -4.35
N PHE A 11 -3.16 -0.60 -4.23
CA PHE A 11 -2.72 -0.07 -2.94
C PHE A 11 -3.82 -0.16 -1.89
N VAL A 12 -5.02 0.28 -2.23
CA VAL A 12 -6.13 0.30 -1.27
C VAL A 12 -6.43 -1.11 -0.76
N VAL A 13 -6.53 -2.07 -1.68
CA VAL A 13 -6.86 -3.44 -1.29
C VAL A 13 -5.75 -4.03 -0.44
N LEU A 14 -4.49 -3.79 -0.79
CA LEU A 14 -3.39 -4.30 0.02
C LEU A 14 -3.36 -3.63 1.40
N ALA A 15 -3.69 -2.35 1.47
CA ALA A 15 -3.74 -1.64 2.75
C ALA A 15 -4.84 -2.21 3.66
N GLU A 16 -5.94 -2.64 3.07
CA GLU A 16 -7.02 -3.25 3.84
C GLU A 16 -6.65 -4.64 4.33
N GLU A 17 -6.04 -5.43 3.48
CA GLU A 17 -5.73 -6.81 3.82
C GLU A 17 -4.44 -6.95 4.62
N LEU A 18 -3.46 -6.11 4.32
CA LEU A 18 -2.10 -6.21 4.88
C LEU A 18 -1.54 -7.62 4.72
N ASN A 19 -1.89 -8.24 3.61
CA ASN A 19 -1.49 -9.60 3.30
C ASN A 19 -1.50 -9.71 1.77
N TYR A 20 -0.32 -9.93 1.20
CA TYR A 20 -0.18 -9.91 -0.26
C TYR A 20 -1.00 -11.01 -0.93
N ARG A 21 -1.04 -12.19 -0.34
CA ARG A 21 -1.79 -13.31 -0.93
C ARG A 21 -3.29 -13.00 -0.95
N ARG A 22 -3.82 -12.52 0.18
CA ARG A 22 -5.25 -12.21 0.25
C ARG A 22 -5.62 -11.05 -0.66
N ALA A 23 -4.76 -10.04 -0.70
CA ALA A 23 -5.02 -8.90 -1.57
C ALA A 23 -5.05 -9.34 -3.04
N ALA A 24 -4.08 -10.18 -3.43
CA ALA A 24 -4.03 -10.68 -4.80
C ALA A 24 -5.29 -11.49 -5.12
N GLU A 25 -5.77 -12.28 -4.17
CA GLU A 25 -7.00 -13.05 -4.36
C GLU A 25 -8.19 -12.12 -4.56
N ARG A 26 -8.31 -11.09 -3.76
CA ARG A 26 -9.39 -10.12 -3.91
C ARG A 26 -9.35 -9.41 -5.25
N LEU A 27 -8.15 -9.19 -5.76
CA LEU A 27 -7.96 -8.46 -7.01
C LEU A 27 -7.98 -9.39 -8.23
N TYR A 28 -8.06 -10.69 -8.01
CA TYR A 28 -8.07 -11.68 -9.08
C TYR A 28 -6.81 -11.59 -9.94
N VAL A 29 -5.68 -11.39 -9.29
CA VAL A 29 -4.39 -11.34 -9.98
C VAL A 29 -3.40 -12.26 -9.26
N ALA A 30 -2.35 -12.65 -9.98
CA ALA A 30 -1.26 -13.40 -9.36
C ALA A 30 -0.50 -12.46 -8.42
N GLN A 31 0.00 -13.01 -7.33
CA GLN A 31 0.72 -12.20 -6.34
C GLN A 31 1.90 -11.42 -6.95
N PRO A 32 2.70 -11.98 -7.87
CA PRO A 32 3.77 -11.18 -8.48
C PRO A 32 3.26 -9.94 -9.22
N VAL A 33 2.06 -10.00 -9.78
CA VAL A 33 1.46 -8.84 -10.44
C VAL A 33 1.20 -7.75 -9.41
N LEU A 34 0.60 -8.12 -8.29
CA LEU A 34 0.34 -7.17 -7.21
C LEU A 34 1.65 -6.54 -6.73
N THR A 35 2.65 -7.35 -6.46
CA THR A 35 3.93 -6.86 -5.98
C THR A 35 4.53 -5.85 -6.96
N ARG A 36 4.46 -6.17 -8.25
CA ARG A 36 5.04 -5.30 -9.28
C ARG A 36 4.29 -3.97 -9.34
N GLN A 37 2.97 -4.01 -9.24
CA GLN A 37 2.18 -2.78 -9.28
C GLN A 37 2.43 -1.91 -8.06
N ILE A 38 2.55 -2.51 -6.89
CA ILE A 38 2.85 -1.73 -5.67
C ILE A 38 4.22 -1.10 -5.77
N ARG A 39 5.22 -1.84 -6.25
CA ARG A 39 6.57 -1.27 -6.41
C ARG A 39 6.59 -0.15 -7.43
N SER A 40 5.81 -0.29 -8.49
CA SER A 40 5.69 0.77 -9.49
C SER A 40 5.10 2.04 -8.87
N LEU A 41 4.07 1.88 -8.05
CA LEU A 41 3.47 3.01 -7.37
C LEU A 41 4.47 3.66 -6.41
N GLU A 42 5.20 2.84 -5.67
CA GLU A 42 6.22 3.38 -4.75
C GLU A 42 7.28 4.18 -5.49
N ARG A 43 7.67 3.72 -6.68
CA ARG A 43 8.62 4.48 -7.50
C ARG A 43 8.01 5.79 -7.97
N ASP A 44 6.75 5.75 -8.40
CA ASP A 44 6.05 6.96 -8.85
C ASP A 44 6.00 8.01 -7.75
N LEU A 45 5.80 7.58 -6.52
CA LEU A 45 5.67 8.47 -5.39
C LEU A 45 6.99 8.73 -4.67
N THR A 46 8.04 8.03 -5.06
CA THR A 46 9.35 8.10 -4.42
C THR A 46 9.21 7.88 -2.91
N ALA A 47 8.44 6.87 -2.56
CA ALA A 47 8.18 6.54 -1.15
C ALA A 47 7.87 5.07 -1.02
N GLN A 48 8.34 4.47 0.05
CA GLN A 48 7.98 3.10 0.37
C GLN A 48 6.67 3.12 1.15
N LEU A 49 5.67 2.38 0.65
CA LEU A 49 4.33 2.41 1.25
C LEU A 49 4.09 1.24 2.17
N PHE A 50 4.77 0.12 1.94
CA PHE A 50 4.60 -1.08 2.74
C PHE A 50 5.96 -1.63 3.11
N GLU A 51 6.02 -2.29 4.27
CA GLU A 51 7.21 -3.03 4.65
C GLU A 51 6.80 -4.39 5.16
N ARG A 52 7.66 -5.37 4.91
CA ARG A 52 7.44 -6.72 5.38
C ARG A 52 8.31 -6.98 6.58
N GLY A 53 7.77 -7.67 7.55
CA GLY A 53 8.49 -8.08 8.72
C GLY A 53 8.02 -9.44 9.16
N ARG A 54 8.49 -9.88 10.31
CA ARG A 54 8.10 -11.18 10.83
C ARG A 54 6.62 -11.27 11.09
N ALA A 55 6.03 -10.16 11.48
CA ALA A 55 4.61 -10.11 11.79
C ALA A 55 3.74 -9.97 10.56
N GLY A 56 4.34 -9.86 9.38
CA GLY A 56 3.61 -9.70 8.15
C GLY A 56 3.83 -8.35 7.52
N THR A 57 2.88 -7.91 6.72
CA THR A 57 2.96 -6.67 5.97
C THR A 57 2.30 -5.55 6.76
N ARG A 58 2.89 -4.38 6.73
CA ARG A 58 2.27 -3.21 7.37
C ARG A 58 2.58 -1.97 6.56
N LEU A 59 1.77 -0.94 6.78
CA LEU A 59 1.98 0.35 6.12
C LEU A 59 3.13 1.10 6.78
N THR A 60 3.90 1.78 5.95
CA THR A 60 4.86 2.77 6.45
C THR A 60 4.11 4.06 6.77
N ASP A 61 4.79 5.04 7.35
CA ASP A 61 4.18 6.34 7.56
C ASP A 61 3.71 6.96 6.25
N ALA A 62 4.48 6.78 5.18
CA ALA A 62 4.11 7.31 3.88
C ALA A 62 2.87 6.63 3.32
N GLY A 63 2.64 5.35 3.68
CA GLY A 63 1.49 4.61 3.18
C GLY A 63 0.22 4.84 3.97
N ARG A 64 0.31 5.43 5.16
CA ARG A 64 -0.87 5.65 5.97
C ARG A 64 -1.66 6.84 5.47
N PRO A 65 -2.99 6.79 5.63
CA PRO A 65 -3.79 7.96 5.26
C PRO A 65 -3.35 9.17 6.06
N ALA A 66 -3.39 10.34 5.44
CA ALA A 66 -3.14 11.58 6.16
C ALA A 66 -4.20 11.75 7.23
N ARG A 67 -3.78 11.85 8.50
CA ARG A 67 -4.71 12.07 9.53
C ARG A 67 -4.46 13.37 10.05
N ARG A 68 -5.32 13.93 10.47
CA ARG A 68 -4.99 15.05 11.03
C ARG A 68 -4.34 14.87 12.12
N ARG A 69 -3.51 14.87 12.31
CA ARG A 69 -2.72 14.42 13.20
C ARG A 69 -2.94 14.94 14.33
N ARG A 70 -3.47 14.95 14.65
CA ARG A 70 -3.62 15.20 15.58
C ARG A 70 -3.18 15.38 16.32
N ALA A 71 -3.38 15.83 16.00
CA ALA A 71 -2.75 16.07 16.50
C ALA A 71 -2.44 15.90 17.27
N GLY A 72 -2.56 15.84 17.01
CA GLY A 72 -2.05 15.83 17.62
C GLY A 72 -1.96 15.58 18.36
N ARG A 73 -1.94 15.67 18.06
CA ARG A 73 -1.74 15.67 18.70
C ARG A 73 -1.55 15.58 19.55
N ARG A 74 -1.65 15.92 19.45
CA ARG A 74 -1.39 16.02 20.18
C ARG A 74 -1.19 15.77 20.78
N GLY A 75 -1.47 15.98 20.62
CA GLY A 75 -0.98 15.87 20.90
C GLY A 75 -0.95 15.61 21.16
#